data_092cc55df289d1213f59c57f32c1fcb9
#
_entry.id   092cc55df289d1213f59c57f32c1fcb9
#
_cell.length_a   1.000
_cell.length_b   1.000
_cell.length_c   1.000
_cell.angle_alpha   90.00
_cell.angle_beta   90.00
_cell.angle_gamma   90.00
#
_symmetry.space_group_name_H-M   'P 1'
#
loop_
_entity.id
_entity.type
_entity.pdbx_description
1 polymer ?
#
loop_
_entity_poly.entity_id
_entity_poly.type
_entity_poly.pdbx_seq_one_letter_code
_entity_poly.pdbx_strand_id
1 'polypeptide(L)'
;MFYSLGSIYLSKNLLDNPEPKILHISDTPTVLYSQLKRIITKIQPEYIIHTGDLVDNIKLSIYPSRIDEYSNGVDELIEILESSSAKEIHITLGNHDNKNIVRNFTNRSTVYEKNAVINIGNISLKISHYSNDFIISPSNFNLFGHDISLGSQVINGKVFLNGIQNINIIALNSKKVFSLPYPIGTNESRLGKFKIGM
;
A
#
# COMPACT_ATOMS: atom_id res chain seq x y z
N MET A 1 -2.89 -26.03 10.43
CA MET A 1 -2.76 -24.67 9.88
C MET A 1 -1.77 -24.77 8.71
N PHE A 2 -2.27 -24.85 7.47
CA PHE A 2 -1.38 -25.00 6.31
C PHE A 2 -1.04 -23.61 5.78
N TYR A 3 0.19 -23.13 6.09
CA TYR A 3 0.79 -22.04 5.33
C TYR A 3 1.19 -22.60 3.97
N SER A 4 0.48 -22.26 2.91
CA SER A 4 1.06 -22.44 1.58
C SER A 4 2.22 -21.46 1.48
N LEU A 5 3.44 -21.98 1.36
CA LEU A 5 4.66 -21.20 1.16
C LEU A 5 4.41 -20.17 0.02
N GLY A 6 4.43 -18.89 0.37
CA GLY A 6 4.30 -17.79 -0.58
C GLY A 6 2.91 -17.14 -0.71
N SER A 7 1.87 -17.54 0.03
CA SER A 7 0.56 -16.87 -0.03
C SER A 7 0.19 -16.14 1.26
N ILE A 8 -0.38 -14.94 1.13
CA ILE A 8 -0.92 -14.19 2.27
C ILE A 8 -2.17 -14.89 2.80
N TYR A 9 -2.19 -15.14 4.10
CA TYR A 9 -3.34 -15.75 4.78
C TYR A 9 -4.43 -14.69 5.04
N LEU A 10 -5.63 -14.96 4.56
CA LEU A 10 -6.83 -14.16 4.85
C LEU A 10 -7.67 -14.90 5.90
N SER A 11 -7.82 -14.30 7.07
CA SER A 11 -8.61 -14.91 8.14
C SER A 11 -10.10 -14.96 7.79
N LYS A 12 -10.81 -15.95 8.32
CA LYS A 12 -12.27 -16.05 8.14
C LYS A 12 -12.98 -14.78 8.63
N ASN A 13 -12.57 -14.24 9.78
CA ASN A 13 -13.13 -12.99 10.33
C ASN A 13 -12.98 -11.79 9.40
N LEU A 14 -11.95 -11.74 8.57
CA LEU A 14 -11.79 -10.69 7.56
C LEU A 14 -12.69 -10.94 6.35
N LEU A 15 -12.73 -12.19 5.86
CA LEU A 15 -13.51 -12.56 4.68
C LEU A 15 -15.01 -12.47 4.91
N ASP A 16 -15.48 -12.90 6.08
CA ASP A 16 -16.90 -12.89 6.46
C ASP A 16 -17.37 -11.51 6.96
N ASN A 17 -16.47 -10.53 7.11
CA ASN A 17 -16.85 -9.18 7.54
C ASN A 17 -17.58 -8.47 6.38
N PRO A 18 -18.87 -8.08 6.56
CA PRO A 18 -19.68 -7.48 5.50
C PRO A 18 -19.44 -5.97 5.32
N GLU A 19 -18.65 -5.35 6.20
CA GLU A 19 -18.44 -3.90 6.15
C GLU A 19 -17.64 -3.47 4.92
N PRO A 20 -17.90 -2.26 4.39
CA PRO A 20 -17.01 -1.63 3.43
C PRO A 20 -15.58 -1.54 3.98
N LYS A 21 -14.59 -1.72 3.11
CA LYS A 21 -13.19 -1.83 3.53
C LYS A 21 -12.29 -0.87 2.77
N ILE A 22 -11.30 -0.32 3.48
CA ILE A 22 -10.14 0.35 2.88
C ILE A 22 -9.00 -0.66 2.87
N LEU A 23 -8.36 -0.85 1.72
CA LEU A 23 -7.08 -1.54 1.60
C LEU A 23 -5.95 -0.50 1.57
N HIS A 24 -5.02 -0.59 2.51
CA HIS A 24 -3.80 0.24 2.55
C HIS A 24 -2.56 -0.61 2.30
N ILE A 25 -1.78 -0.21 1.31
CA ILE A 25 -0.52 -0.81 0.88
C ILE A 25 0.53 0.27 0.63
N SER A 26 1.80 -0.11 0.65
CA SER A 26 2.92 0.79 0.39
C SER A 26 4.15 0.02 -0.09
N ASP A 27 5.08 0.72 -0.74
CA ASP A 27 6.41 0.18 -1.05
C ASP A 27 6.31 -1.20 -1.73
N THR A 28 5.63 -1.26 -2.88
CA THR A 28 5.18 -2.51 -3.49
C THR A 28 6.17 -3.05 -4.52
N PRO A 29 6.93 -4.13 -4.23
CA PRO A 29 7.78 -4.75 -5.23
C PRO A 29 6.96 -5.60 -6.21
N THR A 30 7.41 -5.74 -7.45
CA THR A 30 6.72 -6.48 -8.52
C THR A 30 6.40 -7.93 -8.16
N VAL A 31 7.23 -8.57 -7.35
CA VAL A 31 6.98 -9.96 -6.87
C VAL A 31 5.69 -10.10 -6.05
N LEU A 32 5.14 -8.99 -5.56
CA LEU A 32 3.90 -8.97 -4.77
C LEU A 32 2.64 -8.88 -5.65
N TYR A 33 2.71 -8.49 -6.91
CA TYR A 33 1.57 -8.13 -7.74
C TYR A 33 0.52 -9.24 -7.86
N SER A 34 0.95 -10.48 -8.08
CA SER A 34 0.03 -11.63 -8.14
C SER A 34 -0.74 -11.84 -6.83
N GLN A 35 -0.06 -11.65 -5.70
CA GLN A 35 -0.69 -11.77 -4.38
C GLN A 35 -1.63 -10.58 -4.11
N LEU A 36 -1.23 -9.38 -4.52
CA LEU A 36 -2.06 -8.18 -4.39
C LEU A 36 -3.36 -8.32 -5.19
N LYS A 37 -3.27 -8.75 -6.45
CA LYS A 37 -4.45 -9.05 -7.29
C LYS A 37 -5.39 -10.06 -6.60
N ARG A 38 -4.82 -11.13 -6.02
CA ARG A 38 -5.61 -12.13 -5.27
C ARG A 38 -6.29 -11.53 -4.04
N ILE A 39 -5.60 -10.68 -3.27
CA ILE A 39 -6.16 -10.03 -2.08
C ILE A 39 -7.32 -9.12 -2.49
N ILE A 40 -7.10 -8.25 -3.46
CA ILE A 40 -8.12 -7.32 -3.97
C ILE A 40 -9.36 -8.09 -4.42
N THR A 41 -9.19 -9.17 -5.20
CA THR A 41 -10.31 -10.01 -5.68
C THR A 41 -11.06 -10.67 -4.52
N LYS A 42 -10.38 -11.10 -3.45
CA LYS A 42 -11.01 -11.78 -2.32
C LYS A 42 -11.69 -10.85 -1.33
N ILE A 43 -11.09 -9.68 -1.08
CA ILE A 43 -11.55 -8.72 -0.07
C ILE A 43 -12.57 -7.75 -0.66
N GLN A 44 -12.46 -7.45 -1.98
CA GLN A 44 -13.28 -6.47 -2.70
C GLN A 44 -13.35 -5.13 -1.94
N PRO A 45 -12.20 -4.47 -1.70
CA PRO A 45 -12.19 -3.22 -0.96
C PRO A 45 -12.96 -2.15 -1.74
N GLU A 46 -13.73 -1.32 -1.03
CA GLU A 46 -14.38 -0.15 -1.64
C GLU A 46 -13.42 1.00 -1.90
N TYR A 47 -12.32 1.04 -1.14
CA TYR A 47 -11.29 2.07 -1.24
C TYR A 47 -9.91 1.42 -1.22
N ILE A 48 -9.01 1.94 -2.07
CA ILE A 48 -7.61 1.51 -2.08
C ILE A 48 -6.73 2.72 -1.86
N ILE A 49 -5.77 2.60 -0.95
CA ILE A 49 -4.78 3.63 -0.64
C ILE A 49 -3.39 3.04 -0.81
N HIS A 50 -2.58 3.66 -1.69
CA HIS A 50 -1.18 3.33 -1.85
C HIS A 50 -0.33 4.51 -1.37
N THR A 51 0.55 4.27 -0.41
CA THR A 51 1.34 5.35 0.21
C THR A 51 2.76 5.47 -0.35
N GLY A 52 2.92 5.24 -1.66
CA GLY A 52 4.15 5.55 -2.40
C GLY A 52 5.11 4.39 -2.58
N ASP A 53 6.13 4.63 -3.39
CA ASP A 53 7.10 3.64 -3.88
C ASP A 53 6.40 2.47 -4.57
N LEU A 54 5.76 2.78 -5.72
CA LEU A 54 4.87 1.86 -6.43
C LEU A 54 5.60 0.62 -6.95
N VAL A 55 6.87 0.76 -7.34
CA VAL A 55 7.73 -0.32 -7.86
C VAL A 55 9.01 -0.39 -7.03
N ASP A 56 8.87 -0.78 -5.76
CA ASP A 56 9.92 -0.58 -4.76
C ASP A 56 11.18 -1.47 -4.92
N ASN A 57 11.14 -2.49 -5.76
CA ASN A 57 12.34 -3.24 -6.17
C ASN A 57 13.18 -2.50 -7.24
N ILE A 58 12.68 -1.37 -7.76
CA ILE A 58 13.39 -0.53 -8.72
C ILE A 58 13.61 0.84 -8.10
N LYS A 59 14.61 1.00 -7.31
CA LYS A 59 14.94 2.27 -6.64
C LYS A 59 15.30 3.35 -7.67
N LEU A 60 14.29 3.90 -8.37
CA LEU A 60 14.49 4.78 -9.53
C LEU A 60 15.31 6.03 -9.19
N SER A 61 15.17 6.59 -7.98
CA SER A 61 15.97 7.71 -7.52
C SER A 61 17.47 7.37 -7.36
N ILE A 62 17.80 6.08 -7.22
CA ILE A 62 19.19 5.57 -7.12
C ILE A 62 19.67 5.07 -8.49
N TYR A 63 18.79 4.43 -9.25
CA TYR A 63 19.09 3.81 -10.54
C TYR A 63 18.21 4.39 -11.67
N PRO A 64 18.43 5.67 -12.09
CA PRO A 64 17.58 6.33 -13.10
C PRO A 64 17.55 5.61 -14.46
N SER A 65 18.60 4.86 -14.79
CA SER A 65 18.66 4.08 -16.04
C SER A 65 17.63 2.95 -16.14
N ARG A 66 17.01 2.55 -15.02
CA ARG A 66 15.98 1.52 -14.99
C ARG A 66 14.56 2.07 -15.21
N ILE A 67 14.44 3.23 -15.85
CA ILE A 67 13.16 3.93 -16.04
C ILE A 67 12.14 3.11 -16.83
N ASP A 68 12.57 2.33 -17.82
CA ASP A 68 11.68 1.48 -18.63
C ASP A 68 11.12 0.32 -17.80
N GLU A 69 11.96 -0.33 -16.98
CA GLU A 69 11.49 -1.36 -16.06
C GLU A 69 10.51 -0.81 -15.02
N TYR A 70 10.81 0.38 -14.49
CA TYR A 70 9.92 1.09 -13.56
C TYR A 70 8.58 1.39 -14.23
N SER A 71 8.60 1.93 -15.46
CA SER A 71 7.40 2.27 -16.23
C SER A 71 6.50 1.06 -16.43
N ASN A 72 7.08 -0.09 -16.83
CA ASN A 72 6.32 -1.34 -17.00
C ASN A 72 5.73 -1.83 -15.67
N GLY A 73 6.48 -1.71 -14.56
CA GLY A 73 5.97 -2.08 -13.25
C GLY A 73 4.84 -1.17 -12.77
N VAL A 74 4.92 0.14 -13.04
CA VAL A 74 3.83 1.08 -12.72
C VAL A 74 2.57 0.74 -13.52
N ASP A 75 2.70 0.50 -14.83
CA ASP A 75 1.58 0.12 -15.69
C ASP A 75 0.85 -1.11 -15.14
N GLU A 76 1.58 -2.19 -14.86
CA GLU A 76 1.01 -3.41 -14.29
C GLU A 76 0.34 -3.19 -12.93
N LEU A 77 0.97 -2.42 -12.03
CA LEU A 77 0.36 -2.13 -10.72
C LEU A 77 -0.92 -1.32 -10.86
N ILE A 78 -0.90 -0.25 -11.67
CA ILE A 78 -2.08 0.60 -11.89
C ILE A 78 -3.21 -0.22 -12.52
N GLU A 79 -2.92 -1.09 -13.50
CA GLU A 79 -3.92 -2.01 -14.06
C GLU A 79 -4.55 -2.89 -12.97
N ILE A 80 -3.75 -3.46 -12.08
CA ILE A 80 -4.25 -4.29 -10.95
C ILE A 80 -5.18 -3.46 -10.04
N LEU A 81 -4.79 -2.24 -9.69
CA LEU A 81 -5.58 -1.38 -8.80
C LEU A 81 -6.86 -0.91 -9.49
N GLU A 82 -6.77 -0.40 -10.73
CA GLU A 82 -7.88 0.22 -11.44
C GLU A 82 -8.87 -0.79 -12.04
N SER A 83 -8.46 -2.03 -12.29
CA SER A 83 -9.39 -3.12 -12.66
C SER A 83 -10.23 -3.65 -11.48
N SER A 84 -9.95 -3.19 -10.27
CA SER A 84 -10.72 -3.59 -9.08
C SER A 84 -12.12 -2.96 -9.06
N SER A 85 -12.99 -3.48 -8.19
CA SER A 85 -14.32 -2.90 -7.90
C SER A 85 -14.28 -1.69 -6.93
N ALA A 86 -13.10 -1.22 -6.54
CA ALA A 86 -12.97 -0.09 -5.63
C ALA A 86 -13.62 1.17 -6.22
N LYS A 87 -14.35 1.92 -5.40
CA LYS A 87 -14.99 3.18 -5.78
C LYS A 87 -13.97 4.29 -5.98
N GLU A 88 -12.98 4.35 -5.10
CA GLU A 88 -11.92 5.36 -5.12
C GLU A 88 -10.57 4.71 -4.88
N ILE A 89 -9.55 5.24 -5.57
CA ILE A 89 -8.15 4.82 -5.42
C ILE A 89 -7.33 6.08 -5.20
N HIS A 90 -6.58 6.11 -4.11
CA HIS A 90 -5.74 7.25 -3.73
C HIS A 90 -4.28 6.79 -3.67
N ILE A 91 -3.40 7.53 -4.34
CA ILE A 91 -1.97 7.21 -4.43
C ILE A 91 -1.17 8.44 -4.01
N THR A 92 -0.36 8.35 -2.96
CA THR A 92 0.71 9.34 -2.72
C THR A 92 1.99 8.87 -3.37
N LEU A 93 2.82 9.80 -3.83
CA LEU A 93 4.11 9.45 -4.41
C LEU A 93 5.18 9.31 -3.32
N GLY A 94 6.05 8.31 -3.49
CA GLY A 94 7.24 8.11 -2.69
C GLY A 94 8.50 8.72 -3.34
N ASN A 95 9.65 8.53 -2.69
CA ASN A 95 10.92 9.09 -3.18
C ASN A 95 11.50 8.36 -4.40
N HIS A 96 11.03 7.16 -4.69
CA HIS A 96 11.42 6.39 -5.86
C HIS A 96 10.41 6.48 -7.00
N ASP A 97 9.32 7.24 -6.84
CA ASP A 97 8.30 7.37 -7.87
C ASP A 97 8.59 8.49 -8.87
N ASN A 98 8.25 8.24 -10.13
CA ASN A 98 8.26 9.26 -11.17
C ASN A 98 6.83 9.74 -11.43
N LYS A 99 6.55 10.99 -11.04
CA LYS A 99 5.24 11.65 -11.16
C LYS A 99 4.63 11.54 -12.55
N ASN A 100 5.43 11.79 -13.58
CA ASN A 100 4.92 11.82 -14.96
C ASN A 100 4.52 10.43 -15.42
N ILE A 101 5.33 9.41 -15.11
CA ILE A 101 5.03 8.02 -15.44
C ILE A 101 3.77 7.57 -14.71
N VAL A 102 3.68 7.79 -13.40
CA VAL A 102 2.49 7.40 -12.62
C VAL A 102 1.23 8.04 -13.20
N ARG A 103 1.27 9.35 -13.48
CA ARG A 103 0.11 10.07 -14.04
C ARG A 103 -0.29 9.62 -15.43
N ASN A 104 0.67 9.18 -16.26
CA ASN A 104 0.37 8.71 -17.61
C ASN A 104 -0.43 7.39 -17.61
N PHE A 105 -0.24 6.55 -16.61
CA PHE A 105 -0.97 5.27 -16.51
C PHE A 105 -2.25 5.36 -15.68
N THR A 106 -2.39 6.38 -14.81
CA THR A 106 -3.61 6.53 -14.00
C THR A 106 -4.75 7.15 -14.79
N ASN A 107 -5.93 6.48 -14.76
CA ASN A 107 -7.16 6.93 -15.41
C ASN A 107 -8.23 7.35 -14.40
N ARG A 108 -8.38 6.58 -13.30
CA ARG A 108 -9.39 6.82 -12.26
C ARG A 108 -8.82 6.97 -10.85
N SER A 109 -7.51 6.80 -10.70
CA SER A 109 -6.83 7.01 -9.42
C SER A 109 -6.52 8.48 -9.17
N THR A 110 -6.70 8.94 -7.93
CA THR A 110 -6.27 10.28 -7.53
C THR A 110 -4.83 10.22 -7.03
N VAL A 111 -3.92 10.96 -7.71
CA VAL A 111 -2.49 10.99 -7.41
C VAL A 111 -2.10 12.26 -6.68
N TYR A 112 -1.51 12.12 -5.51
CA TYR A 112 -1.00 13.20 -4.65
C TYR A 112 0.54 13.20 -4.66
N GLU A 113 1.15 14.34 -4.89
CA GLU A 113 2.62 14.47 -4.94
C GLU A 113 3.27 14.40 -3.55
N LYS A 114 2.49 14.70 -2.52
CA LYS A 114 2.92 14.70 -1.11
C LYS A 114 1.84 14.02 -0.26
N ASN A 115 1.55 14.60 0.89
CA ASN A 115 0.46 14.13 1.74
C ASN A 115 -0.90 14.71 1.30
N ALA A 116 -1.95 14.04 1.73
CA ALA A 116 -3.33 14.51 1.57
C ALA A 116 -4.18 14.13 2.79
N VAL A 117 -5.23 14.91 3.01
CA VAL A 117 -6.30 14.55 3.94
C VAL A 117 -7.52 14.19 3.11
N ILE A 118 -8.04 12.99 3.30
CA ILE A 118 -9.22 12.46 2.63
C ILE A 118 -10.26 12.04 3.68
N ASN A 119 -11.53 12.16 3.33
CA ASN A 119 -12.62 11.75 4.19
C ASN A 119 -13.42 10.64 3.51
N ILE A 120 -13.52 9.50 4.16
CA ILE A 120 -14.26 8.34 3.68
C ILE A 120 -15.34 8.02 4.72
N GLY A 121 -16.59 8.28 4.37
CA GLY A 121 -17.68 8.19 5.34
C GLY A 121 -17.44 9.13 6.54
N ASN A 122 -17.38 8.55 7.74
CA ASN A 122 -17.10 9.28 8.99
C ASN A 122 -15.65 9.15 9.47
N ILE A 123 -14.75 8.70 8.60
CA ILE A 123 -13.32 8.54 8.90
C ILE A 123 -12.52 9.61 8.17
N SER A 124 -11.75 10.40 8.92
CA SER A 124 -10.73 11.29 8.37
C SER A 124 -9.39 10.54 8.34
N LEU A 125 -8.81 10.46 7.14
CA LEU A 125 -7.51 9.83 6.91
C LEU A 125 -6.51 10.89 6.44
N LYS A 126 -5.32 10.87 6.99
CA LYS A 126 -4.17 11.57 6.43
C LYS A 126 -3.26 10.52 5.82
N ILE A 127 -2.92 10.69 4.55
CA ILE A 127 -2.10 9.76 3.77
C ILE A 127 -0.81 10.46 3.36
N SER A 128 0.30 9.77 3.49
CA SER A 128 1.63 10.25 3.07
C SER A 128 2.57 9.08 2.89
N HIS A 129 3.62 9.26 2.09
CA HIS A 129 4.73 8.31 2.08
C HIS A 129 5.54 8.36 3.37
N TYR A 130 5.71 9.57 3.95
CA TYR A 130 6.56 9.80 5.12
C TYR A 130 5.76 9.97 6.42
N SER A 131 6.20 9.31 7.49
CA SER A 131 5.60 9.42 8.83
C SER A 131 5.70 10.82 9.44
N ASN A 132 6.76 11.57 9.11
CA ASN A 132 7.00 12.91 9.64
C ASN A 132 5.89 13.91 9.28
N ASP A 133 5.16 13.68 8.21
CA ASP A 133 4.04 14.52 7.78
C ASP A 133 2.87 14.56 8.78
N PHE A 134 2.85 13.63 9.73
CA PHE A 134 1.75 13.53 10.73
C PHE A 134 2.06 14.21 12.05
N ILE A 135 3.29 14.68 12.29
CA ILE A 135 3.73 15.22 13.59
C ILE A 135 2.86 16.39 14.03
N ILE A 136 2.58 17.33 13.14
CA ILE A 136 1.88 18.58 13.50
C ILE A 136 0.37 18.40 13.56
N SER A 137 -0.22 17.66 12.63
CA SER A 137 -1.68 17.57 12.49
C SER A 137 -2.12 16.18 12.01
N PRO A 138 -2.13 15.17 12.90
CA PRO A 138 -2.61 13.85 12.56
C PRO A 138 -4.15 13.80 12.51
N SER A 139 -4.69 13.03 11.54
CA SER A 139 -6.11 12.68 11.42
C SER A 139 -6.50 11.52 12.34
N ASN A 140 -7.74 11.02 12.24
CA ASN A 140 -8.15 9.82 12.98
C ASN A 140 -7.30 8.60 12.57
N PHE A 141 -7.07 8.43 11.28
CA PHE A 141 -6.16 7.44 10.70
C PHE A 141 -5.05 8.14 9.93
N ASN A 142 -3.81 7.65 10.09
CA ASN A 142 -2.61 8.17 9.45
C ASN A 142 -1.89 7.01 8.78
N LEU A 143 -1.87 7.02 7.45
CA LEU A 143 -1.38 5.92 6.64
C LEU A 143 -0.07 6.32 5.97
N PHE A 144 0.98 5.53 6.14
CA PHE A 144 2.32 5.83 5.63
C PHE A 144 3.08 4.57 5.22
N GLY A 145 4.26 4.76 4.64
CA GLY A 145 5.23 3.72 4.26
C GLY A 145 6.65 4.11 4.60
N HIS A 146 7.57 3.91 3.66
CA HIS A 146 8.96 4.36 3.64
C HIS A 146 9.88 3.71 4.70
N ASP A 147 9.56 3.82 5.98
CA ASP A 147 10.46 3.40 7.06
C ASP A 147 9.99 2.11 7.73
N ILE A 148 10.70 1.02 7.44
CA ILE A 148 10.39 -0.31 8.00
C ILE A 148 10.63 -0.40 9.52
N SER A 149 11.41 0.51 10.10
CA SER A 149 11.70 0.52 11.54
C SER A 149 10.55 1.04 12.40
N LEU A 150 9.65 1.82 11.79
CA LEU A 150 8.50 2.40 12.49
C LEU A 150 7.31 1.46 12.50
N GLY A 151 6.87 1.05 13.70
CA GLY A 151 5.69 0.21 13.88
C GLY A 151 4.36 0.94 13.69
N SER A 152 3.33 0.18 13.33
CA SER A 152 1.95 0.67 13.45
C SER A 152 1.59 0.81 14.93
N GLN A 153 0.89 1.91 15.30
CA GLN A 153 0.61 2.24 16.69
C GLN A 153 -0.64 3.10 16.86
N VAL A 154 -1.11 3.21 18.09
CA VAL A 154 -2.17 4.16 18.47
C VAL A 154 -1.59 5.17 19.46
N ILE A 155 -1.67 6.45 19.12
CA ILE A 155 -1.17 7.56 19.96
C ILE A 155 -2.31 8.54 20.18
N ASN A 156 -2.66 8.82 21.42
CA ASN A 156 -3.73 9.75 21.81
C ASN A 156 -5.06 9.51 21.05
N GLY A 157 -5.44 8.23 20.91
CA GLY A 157 -6.65 7.81 20.21
C GLY A 157 -6.62 7.91 18.69
N LYS A 158 -5.49 8.30 18.10
CA LYS A 158 -5.27 8.33 16.66
C LYS A 158 -4.47 7.11 16.21
N VAL A 159 -4.89 6.53 15.09
CA VAL A 159 -4.30 5.30 14.54
C VAL A 159 -3.24 5.66 13.50
N PHE A 160 -2.06 5.06 13.61
CA PHE A 160 -0.96 5.18 12.67
C PHE A 160 -0.66 3.80 12.10
N LEU A 161 -0.76 3.65 10.79
CA LEU A 161 -0.57 2.37 10.10
C LEU A 161 0.56 2.46 9.10
N ASN A 162 1.54 1.60 9.28
CA ASN A 162 2.68 1.48 8.39
C ASN A 162 2.41 0.43 7.31
N GLY A 163 2.28 0.88 6.04
CA GLY A 163 2.01 0.04 4.89
C GLY A 163 3.20 -0.76 4.38
N ILE A 164 4.45 -0.35 4.70
CA ILE A 164 5.64 -1.15 4.34
C ILE A 164 5.80 -2.39 5.24
N GLN A 165 5.29 -2.32 6.48
CA GLN A 165 5.36 -3.46 7.41
C GLN A 165 4.25 -4.47 7.17
N ASN A 166 3.04 -4.00 6.91
CA ASN A 166 1.85 -4.84 6.76
C ASN A 166 0.92 -4.29 5.68
N ILE A 167 0.20 -5.18 5.03
CA ILE A 167 -1.00 -4.82 4.29
C ILE A 167 -2.09 -4.56 5.32
N ASN A 168 -2.63 -3.34 5.38
CA ASN A 168 -3.64 -2.99 6.35
C ASN A 168 -5.02 -2.93 5.70
N ILE A 169 -6.03 -3.49 6.36
CA ILE A 169 -7.42 -3.44 5.93
C ILE A 169 -8.22 -2.81 7.05
N ILE A 170 -8.93 -1.72 6.77
CA ILE A 170 -9.75 -0.98 7.74
C ILE A 170 -11.21 -1.23 7.40
N ALA A 171 -11.97 -1.84 8.30
CA ALA A 171 -13.43 -1.93 8.21
C ALA A 171 -14.04 -0.59 8.62
N LEU A 172 -14.85 0.02 7.72
CA LEU A 172 -15.24 1.43 7.85
C LEU A 172 -16.14 1.73 9.03
N ASN A 173 -17.11 0.86 9.32
CA ASN A 173 -18.11 1.13 10.36
C ASN A 173 -17.56 0.88 11.76
N SER A 174 -16.94 -0.28 11.96
CA SER A 174 -16.36 -0.69 13.24
C SER A 174 -14.99 -0.04 13.50
N LYS A 175 -14.34 0.54 12.49
CA LYS A 175 -12.96 1.04 12.53
C LYS A 175 -11.93 -0.02 12.89
N LYS A 176 -12.30 -1.30 12.75
CA LYS A 176 -11.42 -2.42 13.03
C LYS A 176 -10.34 -2.52 11.97
N VAL A 177 -9.10 -2.69 12.42
CA VAL A 177 -7.93 -2.87 11.56
C VAL A 177 -7.53 -4.34 11.54
N PHE A 178 -7.32 -4.88 10.34
CA PHE A 178 -6.71 -6.19 10.10
C PHE A 178 -5.37 -5.95 9.42
N SER A 179 -4.28 -6.31 10.07
CA SER A 179 -2.93 -6.20 9.52
C SER A 179 -2.46 -7.58 9.07
N LEU A 180 -2.13 -7.69 7.79
CA LEU A 180 -1.65 -8.93 7.17
C LEU A 180 -0.15 -8.82 6.94
N PRO A 181 0.66 -9.78 7.38
CA PRO A 181 2.08 -9.77 7.09
C PRO A 181 2.32 -10.00 5.59
N TYR A 182 3.36 -9.38 5.07
CA TYR A 182 3.82 -9.64 3.71
C TYR A 182 4.41 -11.05 3.57
N PRO A 183 4.36 -11.66 2.36
CA PRO A 183 5.04 -12.91 2.09
C PRO A 183 6.54 -12.85 2.38
N ILE A 184 7.11 -13.99 2.76
CA ILE A 184 8.56 -14.13 2.88
C ILE A 184 9.22 -13.75 1.55
N GLY A 185 10.32 -13.00 1.59
CA GLY A 185 11.02 -12.52 0.40
C GLY A 185 10.59 -11.13 -0.08
N THR A 186 9.47 -10.58 0.43
CA THR A 186 9.02 -9.23 0.03
C THR A 186 10.03 -8.15 0.43
N ASN A 187 10.54 -8.20 1.66
CA ASN A 187 11.50 -7.20 2.14
C ASN A 187 12.86 -7.34 1.46
N GLU A 188 13.31 -8.57 1.20
CA GLU A 188 14.53 -8.83 0.44
C GLU A 188 14.45 -8.22 -0.97
N SER A 189 13.29 -8.33 -1.62
CA SER A 189 13.03 -7.71 -2.91
C SER A 189 13.08 -6.18 -2.84
N ARG A 190 12.44 -5.57 -1.85
CA ARG A 190 12.46 -4.11 -1.60
C ARG A 190 13.87 -3.59 -1.35
N LEU A 191 14.69 -4.33 -0.60
CA LEU A 191 16.05 -3.92 -0.22
C LEU A 191 17.10 -4.24 -1.29
N GLY A 192 16.70 -4.90 -2.40
CA GLY A 192 17.63 -5.34 -3.43
C GLY A 192 18.63 -6.40 -2.96
N LYS A 193 18.36 -7.04 -1.82
CA LYS A 193 19.21 -8.08 -1.25
C LYS A 193 18.82 -9.45 -1.82
N PHE A 194 19.14 -9.68 -3.08
CA PHE A 194 19.12 -11.03 -3.59
C PHE A 194 20.27 -11.81 -2.94
N LYS A 195 19.96 -12.83 -2.14
CA LYS A 195 20.96 -13.83 -1.79
C LYS A 195 21.37 -14.51 -3.09
N ILE A 196 22.53 -14.13 -3.62
CA ILE A 196 23.22 -14.96 -4.61
C ILE A 196 23.58 -16.22 -3.83
N GLY A 197 22.87 -17.31 -4.12
CA GLY A 197 23.19 -18.61 -3.53
C GLY A 197 24.64 -18.95 -3.86
N MET A 198 25.44 -19.18 -2.84
CA MET A 198 26.68 -19.94 -2.97
C MET A 198 26.35 -21.41 -2.99
#